data_9e63e89678d8983757a1a6b62a3ec476
#
_entry.id   9e63e89678d8983757a1a6b62a3ec476
#
_cell.length_a   1.000
_cell.length_b   1.000
_cell.length_c   1.000
_cell.angle_alpha   90.00
_cell.angle_beta   90.00
_cell.angle_gamma   90.00
#
_symmetry.space_group_name_H-M   'P 1'
#
loop_
_entity.id
_entity.type
_entity.pdbx_description
1 polymer ?
#
loop_
_entity_poly.entity_id
_entity_poly.type
_entity_poly.pdbx_seq_one_letter_code
_entity_poly.pdbx_strand_id
1 'polypeptide(L)'
;MDEIILTSQERLKIFKALCEHKNLTFNQLVKETNVQSNKLAYQLHFMTRKNFLVHAKGTYALTADAQQRIPYFSQILKKEVGVLPVILGIVRFKDKILLLQRKKMPYKGYWGLFGGKQINGESIPETIEREVFEECGLRARFERYNAIVHERLTLDNHPKHSFLFVITTLAVDSADAREQTEGKVAWFDFIETLDGSVSKVIPSDVYFLKTYTNSSAHIDHVVMSEHADDSLTLNG
;
A
#
# COMPACT_ATOMS: atom_id res chain seq x y z
N MET A 1 10.89 9.59 -3.29
CA MET A 1 11.47 10.71 -4.07
C MET A 1 10.42 11.53 -4.82
N ASP A 2 9.17 11.11 -4.86
CA ASP A 2 8.13 11.64 -5.76
C ASP A 2 7.13 12.61 -5.10
N GLU A 3 7.06 12.67 -3.76
CA GLU A 3 6.29 13.67 -3.02
C GLU A 3 6.68 15.13 -3.38
N ILE A 4 7.90 15.32 -3.85
CA ILE A 4 8.43 16.65 -4.20
C ILE A 4 7.83 17.18 -5.51
N ILE A 5 7.29 16.33 -6.40
CA ILE A 5 6.81 16.77 -7.71
C ILE A 5 5.47 17.50 -7.58
N LEU A 6 4.53 17.01 -6.81
CA LEU A 6 3.18 17.57 -6.68
C LEU A 6 3.00 18.52 -5.49
N THR A 7 4.08 19.11 -4.96
CA THR A 7 4.02 20.03 -3.81
C THR A 7 3.59 21.46 -4.17
N SER A 8 3.75 21.90 -5.43
CA SER A 8 3.31 23.25 -5.83
C SER A 8 1.87 23.23 -6.38
N GLN A 9 1.15 24.32 -6.12
CA GLN A 9 -0.22 24.49 -6.59
C GLN A 9 -0.32 24.45 -8.12
N GLU A 10 0.68 25.01 -8.79
CA GLU A 10 0.74 25.01 -10.27
C GLU A 10 0.89 23.60 -10.82
N ARG A 11 1.77 22.77 -10.21
CA ARG A 11 1.98 21.38 -10.64
C ARG A 11 0.77 20.51 -10.37
N LEU A 12 0.06 20.74 -9.25
CA LEU A 12 -1.22 20.07 -8.97
C LEU A 12 -2.27 20.42 -10.04
N LYS A 13 -2.37 21.70 -10.45
CA LYS A 13 -3.29 22.11 -11.51
C LYS A 13 -2.95 21.47 -12.85
N ILE A 14 -1.65 21.41 -13.21
CA ILE A 14 -1.18 20.75 -14.43
C ILE A 14 -1.54 19.27 -14.41
N PHE A 15 -1.25 18.59 -13.30
CA PHE A 15 -1.56 17.17 -13.14
C PHE A 15 -3.07 16.93 -13.26
N LYS A 16 -3.90 17.74 -12.59
CA LYS A 16 -5.36 17.64 -12.67
C LYS A 16 -5.84 17.79 -14.13
N ALA A 17 -5.39 18.80 -14.84
CA ALA A 17 -5.77 19.00 -16.24
C ALA A 17 -5.40 17.80 -17.13
N LEU A 18 -4.22 17.20 -16.89
CA LEU A 18 -3.78 16.02 -17.64
C LEU A 18 -4.39 14.69 -17.16
N CYS A 19 -5.04 14.67 -16.00
CA CYS A 19 -5.91 13.54 -15.61
C CYS A 19 -7.27 13.58 -16.32
N GLU A 20 -7.76 14.78 -16.60
CA GLU A 20 -9.04 15.01 -17.28
C GLU A 20 -8.89 14.91 -18.82
N HIS A 21 -7.68 15.14 -19.33
CA HIS A 21 -7.37 15.14 -20.76
C HIS A 21 -6.09 14.36 -21.04
N LYS A 22 -6.14 13.38 -21.93
CA LYS A 22 -5.00 12.50 -22.25
C LYS A 22 -3.73 13.26 -22.64
N ASN A 23 -3.89 14.35 -23.41
CA ASN A 23 -2.81 15.25 -23.79
C ASN A 23 -3.34 16.68 -24.04
N LEU A 24 -2.53 17.68 -23.77
CA LEU A 24 -2.85 19.11 -23.96
C LEU A 24 -1.65 19.85 -24.54
N THR A 25 -1.93 20.79 -25.45
CA THR A 25 -0.92 21.78 -25.92
C THR A 25 -0.61 22.78 -24.81
N PHE A 26 0.48 23.54 -24.96
CA PHE A 26 0.83 24.61 -24.02
C PHE A 26 -0.32 25.62 -23.81
N ASN A 27 -0.95 26.06 -24.90
CA ASN A 27 -2.03 27.04 -24.86
C ASN A 27 -3.30 26.49 -24.18
N GLN A 28 -3.60 25.21 -24.38
CA GLN A 28 -4.69 24.53 -23.68
C GLN A 28 -4.40 24.42 -22.18
N LEU A 29 -3.17 24.09 -21.79
CA LEU A 29 -2.75 24.06 -20.39
C LEU A 29 -2.83 25.42 -19.72
N VAL A 30 -2.44 26.52 -20.41
CA VAL A 30 -2.64 27.88 -19.90
C VAL A 30 -4.11 28.13 -19.58
N LYS A 31 -5.00 27.78 -20.52
CA LYS A 31 -6.46 27.97 -20.36
C LYS A 31 -7.04 27.13 -19.22
N GLU A 32 -6.73 25.82 -19.19
CA GLU A 32 -7.27 24.88 -18.21
C GLU A 32 -6.77 25.15 -16.78
N THR A 33 -5.49 25.51 -16.63
CA THR A 33 -4.87 25.70 -15.33
C THR A 33 -4.99 27.11 -14.76
N ASN A 34 -5.24 28.10 -15.62
CA ASN A 34 -5.15 29.52 -15.33
C ASN A 34 -3.81 29.91 -14.65
N VAL A 35 -2.72 29.28 -15.07
CA VAL A 35 -1.36 29.56 -14.62
C VAL A 35 -0.70 30.48 -15.64
N GLN A 36 -0.01 31.53 -15.16
CA GLN A 36 0.73 32.45 -16.03
C GLN A 36 1.74 31.70 -16.89
N SER A 37 1.85 32.06 -18.17
CA SER A 37 2.63 31.35 -19.20
C SER A 37 4.09 31.10 -18.80
N ASN A 38 4.77 32.08 -18.20
CA ASN A 38 6.15 31.93 -17.74
C ASN A 38 6.29 30.92 -16.59
N LYS A 39 5.38 30.95 -15.62
CA LYS A 39 5.33 29.96 -14.54
C LYS A 39 4.98 28.58 -15.05
N LEU A 40 3.99 28.49 -15.95
CA LEU A 40 3.61 27.23 -16.58
C LEU A 40 4.78 26.60 -17.33
N ALA A 41 5.48 27.38 -18.17
CA ALA A 41 6.66 26.89 -18.90
C ALA A 41 7.73 26.32 -17.96
N TYR A 42 8.02 27.01 -16.87
CA TYR A 42 8.96 26.52 -15.85
C TYR A 42 8.50 25.20 -15.22
N GLN A 43 7.24 25.10 -14.83
CA GLN A 43 6.72 23.89 -14.19
C GLN A 43 6.68 22.72 -15.17
N LEU A 44 6.26 22.93 -16.41
CA LEU A 44 6.26 21.90 -17.44
C LEU A 44 7.67 21.39 -17.73
N HIS A 45 8.67 22.29 -17.83
CA HIS A 45 10.06 21.90 -17.98
C HIS A 45 10.55 21.07 -16.77
N PHE A 46 10.25 21.51 -15.54
CA PHE A 46 10.60 20.79 -14.33
C PHE A 46 9.99 19.38 -14.30
N MET A 47 8.66 19.26 -14.55
CA MET A 47 7.96 17.98 -14.52
C MET A 47 8.44 17.03 -15.63
N THR A 48 8.78 17.55 -16.81
CA THR A 48 9.36 16.76 -17.91
C THR A 48 10.76 16.25 -17.54
N ARG A 49 11.62 17.10 -16.96
CA ARG A 49 12.95 16.67 -16.48
C ARG A 49 12.90 15.61 -15.39
N LYS A 50 11.82 15.60 -14.60
CA LYS A 50 11.60 14.59 -13.55
C LYS A 50 10.90 13.34 -14.07
N ASN A 51 10.78 13.18 -15.37
CA ASN A 51 10.07 12.06 -16.03
C ASN A 51 8.61 11.89 -15.57
N PHE A 52 7.96 13.00 -15.20
CA PHE A 52 6.56 13.00 -14.81
C PHE A 52 5.65 13.34 -15.99
N LEU A 53 6.16 14.16 -16.92
CA LEU A 53 5.51 14.49 -18.18
C LEU A 53 6.36 14.06 -19.36
N VAL A 54 5.70 13.75 -20.46
CA VAL A 54 6.29 13.63 -21.80
C VAL A 54 5.79 14.79 -22.65
N HIS A 55 6.70 15.39 -23.43
CA HIS A 55 6.37 16.40 -24.44
C HIS A 55 6.67 15.83 -25.83
N ALA A 56 5.65 15.58 -26.61
CA ALA A 56 5.76 15.01 -27.94
C ALA A 56 4.71 15.61 -28.87
N LYS A 57 5.08 15.84 -30.14
CA LYS A 57 4.17 16.37 -31.19
C LYS A 57 3.43 17.65 -30.76
N GLY A 58 4.10 18.53 -29.98
CA GLY A 58 3.54 19.79 -29.51
C GLY A 58 2.54 19.68 -28.34
N THR A 59 2.39 18.52 -27.77
CA THR A 59 1.50 18.28 -26.62
C THR A 59 2.25 17.71 -25.43
N TYR A 60 1.71 17.92 -24.23
CA TYR A 60 2.16 17.35 -22.96
C TYR A 60 1.19 16.26 -22.51
N ALA A 61 1.71 15.15 -22.01
CA ALA A 61 0.95 14.05 -21.43
C ALA A 61 1.65 13.53 -20.18
N LEU A 62 0.91 12.81 -19.32
CA LEU A 62 1.50 12.09 -18.19
C LEU A 62 2.32 10.89 -18.69
N THR A 63 3.48 10.64 -18.10
CA THR A 63 4.21 9.38 -18.31
C THR A 63 3.43 8.21 -17.70
N ALA A 64 3.77 6.97 -18.06
CA ALA A 64 3.16 5.77 -17.48
C ALA A 64 3.30 5.78 -15.94
N ASP A 65 4.48 6.13 -15.41
CA ASP A 65 4.72 6.24 -13.97
C ASP A 65 3.83 7.30 -13.29
N ALA A 66 3.60 8.43 -13.97
CA ALA A 66 2.72 9.47 -13.45
C ALA A 66 1.25 9.06 -13.48
N GLN A 67 0.82 8.30 -14.48
CA GLN A 67 -0.55 7.78 -14.59
C GLN A 67 -0.92 6.83 -13.44
N GLN A 68 0.03 6.05 -12.92
CA GLN A 68 -0.19 5.18 -11.75
C GLN A 68 -0.64 5.95 -10.51
N ARG A 69 -0.45 7.28 -10.46
CA ARG A 69 -0.83 8.15 -9.34
C ARG A 69 -2.24 8.69 -9.43
N ILE A 70 -2.88 8.55 -10.60
CA ILE A 70 -4.24 9.09 -10.84
C ILE A 70 -5.25 8.58 -9.79
N PRO A 71 -5.29 7.28 -9.41
CA PRO A 71 -6.23 6.78 -8.43
C PRO A 71 -6.10 7.43 -7.04
N TYR A 72 -4.89 7.91 -6.70
CA TYR A 72 -4.60 8.54 -5.40
C TYR A 72 -4.83 10.05 -5.40
N PHE A 73 -5.16 10.63 -6.54
CA PHE A 73 -5.23 12.09 -6.72
C PHE A 73 -6.34 12.76 -5.92
N SER A 74 -7.48 12.10 -5.76
CA SER A 74 -8.59 12.61 -4.94
C SER A 74 -8.18 12.81 -3.47
N GLN A 75 -7.36 11.92 -2.93
CA GLN A 75 -6.85 12.01 -1.56
C GLN A 75 -5.87 13.18 -1.41
N ILE A 76 -5.03 13.42 -2.42
CA ILE A 76 -4.07 14.53 -2.42
C ILE A 76 -4.80 15.89 -2.45
N LEU A 77 -5.85 16.02 -3.28
CA LEU A 77 -6.59 17.27 -3.44
C LEU A 77 -7.54 17.60 -2.30
N LYS A 78 -8.23 16.60 -1.76
CA LYS A 78 -9.30 16.80 -0.80
C LYS A 78 -8.84 16.78 0.65
N LYS A 79 -7.57 16.50 0.92
CA LYS A 79 -7.02 16.25 2.26
C LYS A 79 -7.76 15.13 3.02
N GLU A 80 -8.48 14.28 2.31
CA GLU A 80 -9.10 13.10 2.89
C GLU A 80 -8.06 12.02 3.10
N VAL A 81 -8.04 11.42 4.29
CA VAL A 81 -7.20 10.26 4.58
C VAL A 81 -8.03 9.02 4.26
N GLY A 82 -7.67 8.33 3.19
CA GLY A 82 -8.34 7.09 2.80
C GLY A 82 -8.04 5.93 3.74
N VAL A 83 -8.87 4.88 3.64
CA VAL A 83 -8.59 3.59 4.29
C VAL A 83 -7.34 2.98 3.65
N LEU A 84 -6.40 2.52 4.48
CA LEU A 84 -5.15 1.94 4.03
C LEU A 84 -5.27 0.43 3.88
N PRO A 85 -5.16 -0.14 2.68
CA PRO A 85 -5.02 -1.58 2.49
C PRO A 85 -3.68 -2.08 3.03
N VAL A 86 -3.72 -3.15 3.82
CA VAL A 86 -2.53 -3.80 4.39
C VAL A 86 -2.74 -5.31 4.35
N ILE A 87 -1.72 -6.03 3.92
CA ILE A 87 -1.72 -7.49 3.94
C ILE A 87 -1.08 -7.94 5.25
N LEU A 88 -1.75 -8.82 6.00
CA LEU A 88 -1.24 -9.41 7.24
C LEU A 88 -1.01 -10.91 7.08
N GLY A 89 0.11 -11.39 7.63
CA GLY A 89 0.52 -12.78 7.57
C GLY A 89 0.52 -13.46 8.95
N ILE A 90 -0.22 -14.54 9.07
CA ILE A 90 -0.15 -15.46 10.20
C ILE A 90 0.95 -16.48 9.89
N VAL A 91 2.10 -16.34 10.54
CA VAL A 91 3.26 -17.23 10.36
C VAL A 91 3.34 -18.16 11.56
N ARG A 92 3.10 -19.45 11.32
CA ARG A 92 3.13 -20.47 12.38
C ARG A 92 4.19 -21.54 12.10
N PHE A 93 4.81 -22.02 13.18
CA PHE A 93 5.69 -23.18 13.13
C PHE A 93 5.39 -24.05 14.36
N LYS A 94 4.84 -25.24 14.13
CA LYS A 94 4.31 -26.12 15.21
C LYS A 94 3.29 -25.38 16.06
N ASP A 95 3.50 -25.34 17.37
CA ASP A 95 2.62 -24.69 18.34
C ASP A 95 2.92 -23.21 18.58
N LYS A 96 3.85 -22.65 17.78
CA LYS A 96 4.30 -21.26 17.94
C LYS A 96 3.81 -20.36 16.82
N ILE A 97 3.66 -19.09 17.17
CA ILE A 97 3.42 -18.00 16.25
C ILE A 97 4.60 -17.03 16.24
N LEU A 98 4.98 -16.57 15.07
CA LEU A 98 5.99 -15.54 14.91
C LEU A 98 5.34 -14.17 14.94
N LEU A 99 5.84 -13.28 15.80
CA LEU A 99 5.38 -11.90 15.90
C LEU A 99 6.55 -10.94 15.76
N LEU A 100 6.23 -9.73 15.27
CA LEU A 100 7.15 -8.60 15.12
C LEU A 100 6.84 -7.53 16.18
N GLN A 101 7.83 -7.08 16.94
CA GLN A 101 7.68 -5.93 17.83
C GLN A 101 7.88 -4.63 17.05
N ARG A 102 6.84 -3.84 16.93
CA ARG A 102 6.84 -2.61 16.11
C ARG A 102 7.76 -1.54 16.69
N LYS A 103 8.66 -1.01 15.88
CA LYS A 103 9.52 0.14 16.23
C LYS A 103 8.86 1.50 15.92
N LYS A 104 7.84 1.54 15.06
CA LYS A 104 7.18 2.76 14.57
C LYS A 104 5.71 2.81 14.98
N MET A 105 5.15 4.01 14.96
CA MET A 105 3.70 4.22 15.08
C MET A 105 2.96 3.72 13.82
N PRO A 106 1.70 3.32 13.91
CA PRO A 106 0.93 3.06 15.13
C PRO A 106 1.43 1.81 15.87
N TYR A 107 1.00 1.65 17.12
CA TYR A 107 1.29 0.48 17.97
C TYR A 107 2.77 0.26 18.31
N LYS A 108 3.59 1.32 18.37
CA LYS A 108 5.01 1.23 18.75
C LYS A 108 5.19 0.48 20.08
N GLY A 109 6.07 -0.52 20.08
CA GLY A 109 6.38 -1.36 21.25
C GLY A 109 5.46 -2.55 21.45
N TYR A 110 4.39 -2.68 20.66
CA TYR A 110 3.52 -3.86 20.67
C TYR A 110 4.04 -4.93 19.72
N TRP A 111 3.77 -6.17 20.06
CA TRP A 111 3.92 -7.32 19.19
C TRP A 111 2.71 -7.44 18.27
N GLY A 112 2.92 -7.73 17.01
CA GLY A 112 1.87 -7.89 16.02
C GLY A 112 2.22 -8.86 14.92
N LEU A 113 1.25 -9.14 14.07
CA LEU A 113 1.43 -9.93 12.85
C LEU A 113 2.38 -9.21 11.88
N PHE A 114 3.07 -9.99 11.06
CA PHE A 114 3.83 -9.47 9.93
C PHE A 114 2.90 -8.84 8.92
N GLY A 115 3.34 -7.78 8.26
CA GLY A 115 2.53 -7.24 7.20
C GLY A 115 2.93 -5.89 6.68
N GLY A 116 2.49 -5.63 5.47
CA GLY A 116 2.83 -4.40 4.79
C GLY A 116 1.86 -4.01 3.70
N LYS A 117 2.25 -2.99 2.97
CA LYS A 117 1.48 -2.45 1.86
C LYS A 117 1.79 -3.21 0.58
N GLN A 118 0.76 -3.54 -0.16
CA GLN A 118 0.94 -4.07 -1.50
C GLN A 118 1.59 -3.02 -2.41
N ILE A 119 2.62 -3.40 -3.12
CA ILE A 119 3.28 -2.58 -4.14
C ILE A 119 2.58 -2.82 -5.48
N ASN A 120 2.49 -1.77 -6.30
CA ASN A 120 1.89 -1.90 -7.62
C ASN A 120 2.62 -2.93 -8.48
N GLY A 121 1.89 -3.90 -9.03
CA GLY A 121 2.42 -5.02 -9.80
C GLY A 121 2.65 -6.30 -8.98
N GLU A 122 2.58 -6.26 -7.66
CA GLU A 122 2.61 -7.46 -6.81
C GLU A 122 1.22 -8.07 -6.64
N SER A 123 1.14 -9.36 -6.59
CA SER A 123 -0.01 -10.09 -6.04
C SER A 123 0.02 -10.04 -4.49
N ILE A 124 -1.11 -10.38 -3.84
CA ILE A 124 -1.17 -10.47 -2.38
C ILE A 124 -0.19 -11.53 -1.82
N PRO A 125 -0.09 -12.74 -2.40
CA PRO A 125 0.93 -13.71 -2.01
C PRO A 125 2.36 -13.14 -2.07
N GLU A 126 2.75 -12.54 -3.18
CA GLU A 126 4.09 -11.95 -3.34
C GLU A 126 4.37 -10.86 -2.32
N THR A 127 3.38 -10.01 -2.04
CA THR A 127 3.50 -8.95 -1.03
C THR A 127 3.82 -9.53 0.34
N ILE A 128 3.04 -10.50 0.82
CA ILE A 128 3.21 -10.98 2.19
C ILE A 128 4.46 -11.88 2.34
N GLU A 129 4.83 -12.63 1.32
CA GLU A 129 6.08 -13.38 1.30
C GLU A 129 7.30 -12.45 1.34
N ARG A 130 7.28 -11.34 0.59
CA ARG A 130 8.31 -10.31 0.62
C ARG A 130 8.40 -9.64 1.98
N GLU A 131 7.28 -9.18 2.55
CA GLU A 131 7.27 -8.51 3.86
C GLU A 131 7.82 -9.42 4.96
N VAL A 132 7.41 -10.69 5.03
CA VAL A 132 7.99 -11.64 5.99
C VAL A 132 9.49 -11.82 5.79
N PHE A 133 9.95 -11.92 4.54
CA PHE A 133 11.38 -12.04 4.25
C PHE A 133 12.16 -10.78 4.66
N GLU A 134 11.66 -9.59 4.34
CA GLU A 134 12.29 -8.32 4.67
C GLU A 134 12.35 -8.07 6.19
N GLU A 135 11.31 -8.47 6.93
CA GLU A 135 11.20 -8.22 8.36
C GLU A 135 11.92 -9.26 9.24
N CYS A 136 12.09 -10.51 8.79
CA CYS A 136 12.72 -11.55 9.61
C CYS A 136 13.64 -12.53 8.88
N GLY A 137 13.84 -12.40 7.57
CA GLY A 137 14.72 -13.25 6.78
C GLY A 137 14.20 -14.67 6.52
N LEU A 138 12.99 -15.00 6.99
CA LEU A 138 12.38 -16.30 6.70
C LEU A 138 11.77 -16.32 5.30
N ARG A 139 12.02 -17.40 4.58
CA ARG A 139 11.26 -17.72 3.37
C ARG A 139 9.97 -18.39 3.77
N ALA A 140 8.89 -17.61 3.74
CA ALA A 140 7.55 -18.10 3.96
C ALA A 140 6.86 -18.33 2.61
N ARG A 141 5.93 -19.28 2.59
CA ARG A 141 5.12 -19.60 1.41
C ARG A 141 3.65 -19.35 1.74
N PHE A 142 3.01 -18.59 0.90
CA PHE A 142 1.57 -18.34 1.01
C PHE A 142 0.77 -19.66 0.94
N GLU A 143 -0.20 -19.83 1.83
CA GLU A 143 -1.09 -20.98 1.85
C GLU A 143 -2.54 -20.62 1.52
N ARG A 144 -3.08 -19.59 2.16
CA ARG A 144 -4.49 -19.22 1.97
C ARG A 144 -4.81 -17.80 2.42
N TYR A 145 -5.91 -17.30 1.92
CA TYR A 145 -6.62 -16.14 2.46
C TYR A 145 -7.51 -16.58 3.62
N ASN A 146 -7.49 -15.83 4.72
CA ASN A 146 -8.30 -16.13 5.90
C ASN A 146 -9.53 -15.22 6.00
N ALA A 147 -9.34 -13.91 5.86
CA ALA A 147 -10.41 -12.91 5.98
C ALA A 147 -10.01 -11.57 5.38
N ILE A 148 -11.04 -10.73 5.13
CA ILE A 148 -10.87 -9.29 4.93
C ILE A 148 -11.55 -8.58 6.10
N VAL A 149 -10.82 -7.69 6.78
CA VAL A 149 -11.28 -7.01 7.98
C VAL A 149 -11.06 -5.50 7.89
N HIS A 150 -12.09 -4.73 8.17
CA HIS A 150 -11.98 -3.28 8.31
C HIS A 150 -11.75 -2.93 9.79
N GLU A 151 -10.57 -2.39 10.09
CA GLU A 151 -10.22 -1.90 11.43
C GLU A 151 -10.27 -0.35 11.46
N ARG A 152 -10.88 0.19 12.50
CA ARG A 152 -10.81 1.62 12.81
C ARG A 152 -10.19 1.82 14.18
N LEU A 153 -9.05 2.49 14.22
CA LEU A 153 -8.47 2.99 15.47
C LEU A 153 -9.03 4.38 15.76
N THR A 154 -9.59 4.56 16.95
CA THR A 154 -10.11 5.84 17.41
C THR A 154 -9.29 6.40 18.57
N LEU A 155 -9.30 7.72 18.72
CA LEU A 155 -8.80 8.44 19.88
C LEU A 155 -9.91 9.39 20.30
N ASP A 156 -10.38 9.28 21.55
CA ASP A 156 -11.49 10.08 22.10
C ASP A 156 -12.72 10.08 21.17
N ASN A 157 -13.11 8.92 20.69
CA ASN A 157 -14.19 8.67 19.72
C ASN A 157 -14.00 9.31 18.32
N HIS A 158 -12.85 9.92 18.05
CA HIS A 158 -12.52 10.43 16.72
C HIS A 158 -11.69 9.41 15.94
N PRO A 159 -11.96 9.19 14.64
CA PRO A 159 -11.15 8.31 13.80
C PRO A 159 -9.71 8.80 13.73
N LYS A 160 -8.76 7.93 14.11
CA LYS A 160 -7.32 8.19 14.03
C LYS A 160 -6.67 7.50 12.85
N HIS A 161 -6.98 6.22 12.66
CA HIS A 161 -6.51 5.41 11.53
C HIS A 161 -7.62 4.47 11.08
N SER A 162 -7.60 4.12 9.80
CA SER A 162 -8.50 3.13 9.20
C SER A 162 -7.70 2.21 8.30
N PHE A 163 -7.86 0.90 8.49
CA PHE A 163 -7.16 -0.13 7.75
C PHE A 163 -8.14 -1.12 7.14
N LEU A 164 -7.84 -1.57 5.94
CA LEU A 164 -8.48 -2.73 5.34
C LEU A 164 -7.44 -3.85 5.31
N PHE A 165 -7.54 -4.77 6.27
CA PHE A 165 -6.62 -5.90 6.36
C PHE A 165 -7.08 -7.05 5.49
N VAL A 166 -6.16 -7.59 4.69
CA VAL A 166 -6.28 -8.92 4.10
C VAL A 166 -5.44 -9.87 4.93
N ILE A 167 -6.09 -10.74 5.68
CA ILE A 167 -5.44 -11.70 6.59
C ILE A 167 -5.13 -12.97 5.82
N THR A 168 -3.89 -13.43 5.92
CA THR A 168 -3.37 -14.59 5.21
C THR A 168 -2.65 -15.54 6.15
N THR A 169 -2.52 -16.79 5.78
CA THR A 169 -1.67 -17.79 6.46
C THR A 169 -0.49 -18.15 5.55
N LEU A 170 0.70 -18.27 6.17
CA LEU A 170 1.92 -18.68 5.51
C LEU A 170 2.54 -19.87 6.22
N ALA A 171 3.10 -20.80 5.44
CA ALA A 171 3.94 -21.89 5.91
C ALA A 171 5.41 -21.49 5.91
N VAL A 172 6.14 -22.00 6.89
CA VAL A 172 7.60 -21.91 6.97
C VAL A 172 8.20 -23.28 7.27
N ASP A 173 9.37 -23.57 6.69
CA ASP A 173 10.04 -24.85 6.85
C ASP A 173 11.02 -24.86 8.03
N SER A 174 11.33 -23.68 8.61
CA SER A 174 12.23 -23.57 9.76
C SER A 174 11.77 -22.46 10.72
N ALA A 175 12.28 -22.49 11.95
CA ALA A 175 12.06 -21.44 12.94
C ALA A 175 13.18 -20.41 12.99
N ASP A 176 14.05 -20.34 11.97
CA ASP A 176 15.30 -19.57 11.96
C ASP A 176 15.08 -18.09 11.62
N ALA A 177 14.12 -17.47 12.32
CA ALA A 177 13.83 -16.06 12.17
C ALA A 177 14.94 -15.20 12.76
N ARG A 178 15.31 -14.12 12.07
CA ARG A 178 16.36 -13.20 12.49
C ARG A 178 15.85 -11.77 12.53
N GLU A 179 16.22 -11.03 13.57
CA GLU A 179 15.92 -9.60 13.65
C GLU A 179 16.51 -8.84 12.46
N GLN A 180 15.68 -7.99 11.86
CA GLN A 180 16.06 -7.08 10.78
C GLN A 180 15.89 -5.61 11.25
N THR A 181 15.95 -4.67 10.32
CA THR A 181 15.90 -3.24 10.63
C THR A 181 14.55 -2.77 11.20
N GLU A 182 13.44 -3.45 10.89
CA GLU A 182 12.09 -2.97 11.18
C GLU A 182 11.59 -3.28 12.59
N GLY A 183 12.09 -4.32 13.25
CA GLY A 183 11.65 -4.70 14.59
C GLY A 183 12.43 -5.84 15.20
N LYS A 184 12.07 -6.21 16.44
CA LYS A 184 12.46 -7.47 17.03
C LYS A 184 11.46 -8.53 16.58
N VAL A 185 11.93 -9.75 16.37
CA VAL A 185 11.07 -10.89 16.05
C VAL A 185 11.23 -11.98 17.09
N ALA A 186 10.14 -12.62 17.44
CA ALA A 186 10.18 -13.73 18.41
C ALA A 186 9.04 -14.73 18.15
N TRP A 187 9.35 -15.99 18.44
CA TRP A 187 8.38 -17.06 18.48
C TRP A 187 7.73 -17.13 19.87
N PHE A 188 6.42 -17.03 19.90
CA PHE A 188 5.60 -17.17 21.11
C PHE A 188 4.78 -18.46 21.02
N ASP A 189 4.42 -19.00 22.17
CA ASP A 189 3.41 -20.05 22.23
C ASP A 189 2.07 -19.50 21.70
N PHE A 190 1.40 -20.28 20.85
CA PHE A 190 0.18 -19.82 20.21
C PHE A 190 -0.96 -19.64 21.20
N ILE A 191 -1.11 -20.57 22.15
CA ILE A 191 -2.18 -20.50 23.17
C ILE A 191 -1.93 -19.37 24.15
N GLU A 192 -0.68 -19.20 24.64
CA GLU A 192 -0.30 -18.09 25.52
C GLU A 192 -0.48 -16.72 24.85
N THR A 193 -0.31 -16.67 23.53
CA THR A 193 -0.61 -15.44 22.75
C THR A 193 -2.11 -15.14 22.75
N LEU A 194 -2.95 -16.17 22.62
CA LEU A 194 -4.39 -15.99 22.58
C LEU A 194 -5.02 -15.69 23.94
N ASP A 195 -4.52 -16.25 25.04
CA ASP A 195 -5.09 -16.06 26.40
C ASP A 195 -4.62 -14.76 27.07
N GLY A 196 -3.64 -14.07 26.49
CA GLY A 196 -3.12 -12.80 26.98
C GLY A 196 -1.91 -12.95 27.92
N SER A 197 -1.34 -14.15 28.06
CA SER A 197 -0.11 -14.39 28.83
C SER A 197 1.09 -13.68 28.21
N VAL A 198 1.09 -13.53 26.87
CA VAL A 198 2.07 -12.71 26.17
C VAL A 198 1.67 -11.23 26.25
N SER A 199 2.50 -10.44 26.92
CA SER A 199 2.21 -9.02 27.15
C SER A 199 2.41 -8.18 25.87
N LYS A 200 1.61 -7.11 25.74
CA LYS A 200 1.71 -6.11 24.66
C LYS A 200 1.57 -6.69 23.25
N VAL A 201 0.74 -7.68 23.04
CA VAL A 201 0.28 -8.06 21.71
C VAL A 201 -0.82 -7.08 21.27
N ILE A 202 -0.83 -6.68 19.99
CA ILE A 202 -1.88 -5.80 19.44
C ILE A 202 -3.24 -6.49 19.63
N PRO A 203 -4.22 -5.87 20.32
CA PRO A 203 -5.49 -6.52 20.63
C PRO A 203 -6.28 -6.99 19.41
N SER A 204 -6.27 -6.24 18.33
CA SER A 204 -6.90 -6.65 17.06
C SER A 204 -6.22 -7.89 16.47
N ASP A 205 -4.90 -8.01 16.56
CA ASP A 205 -4.19 -9.19 16.06
C ASP A 205 -4.55 -10.44 16.87
N VAL A 206 -4.67 -10.31 18.19
CA VAL A 206 -5.19 -11.41 19.04
C VAL A 206 -6.60 -11.81 18.61
N TYR A 207 -7.47 -10.84 18.35
CA TYR A 207 -8.82 -11.09 17.85
C TYR A 207 -8.78 -11.80 16.48
N PHE A 208 -7.91 -11.36 15.56
CA PHE A 208 -7.76 -12.00 14.25
C PHE A 208 -7.27 -13.44 14.36
N LEU A 209 -6.31 -13.68 15.23
CA LEU A 209 -5.80 -15.03 15.48
C LEU A 209 -6.88 -15.96 16.04
N LYS A 210 -7.67 -15.50 17.02
CA LYS A 210 -8.77 -16.27 17.59
C LYS A 210 -9.84 -16.61 16.56
N THR A 211 -10.18 -15.63 15.73
CA THR A 211 -11.36 -15.72 14.86
C THR A 211 -11.04 -16.34 13.50
N TYR A 212 -9.89 -15.98 12.91
CA TYR A 212 -9.65 -16.24 11.49
C TYR A 212 -8.52 -17.22 11.19
N THR A 213 -7.74 -17.71 12.18
CA THR A 213 -6.63 -18.64 11.92
C THR A 213 -7.06 -19.88 11.12
N ASN A 214 -8.26 -20.40 11.37
CA ASN A 214 -8.79 -21.57 10.69
C ASN A 214 -9.84 -21.24 9.61
N SER A 215 -10.07 -19.96 9.32
CA SER A 215 -11.01 -19.53 8.28
C SER A 215 -10.36 -19.62 6.90
N SER A 216 -11.20 -19.65 5.88
CA SER A 216 -10.78 -19.53 4.48
C SER A 216 -11.69 -18.56 3.77
N ALA A 217 -11.09 -17.61 3.04
CA ALA A 217 -11.76 -16.67 2.18
C ALA A 217 -11.33 -16.89 0.73
N HIS A 218 -12.19 -16.52 -0.21
CA HIS A 218 -11.87 -16.50 -1.63
C HIS A 218 -11.64 -15.06 -2.07
N ILE A 219 -10.56 -14.84 -2.82
CA ILE A 219 -10.24 -13.55 -3.44
C ILE A 219 -9.90 -13.82 -4.89
N ASP A 220 -10.70 -13.22 -5.79
CA ASP A 220 -10.44 -13.31 -7.21
C ASP A 220 -9.33 -12.33 -7.62
N HIS A 221 -8.47 -12.77 -8.51
CA HIS A 221 -7.49 -11.96 -9.19
C HIS A 221 -7.89 -11.81 -10.63
N VAL A 222 -8.14 -10.58 -11.04
CA VAL A 222 -8.46 -10.26 -12.43
C VAL A 222 -7.39 -9.33 -12.99
N VAL A 223 -7.01 -9.54 -14.23
CA VAL A 223 -6.08 -8.69 -14.96
C VAL A 223 -6.82 -8.00 -16.10
N MET A 224 -6.82 -6.69 -16.10
CA MET A 224 -7.33 -5.88 -17.20
C MET A 224 -6.16 -5.37 -18.04
N SER A 225 -6.26 -5.49 -19.35
CA SER A 225 -5.31 -4.86 -20.27
C SER A 225 -5.95 -3.66 -20.96
N GLU A 226 -5.23 -2.55 -20.93
CA GLU A 226 -5.52 -1.36 -21.73
C GLU A 226 -4.66 -1.38 -22.99
N HIS A 227 -5.28 -1.19 -24.15
CA HIS A 227 -4.63 -1.20 -25.45
C HIS A 227 -4.37 0.24 -25.96
N ALA A 228 -3.55 0.36 -26.99
CA ALA A 228 -3.17 1.66 -27.54
C ALA A 228 -4.34 2.49 -28.13
N ASP A 229 -5.46 1.85 -28.45
CA ASP A 229 -6.71 2.46 -28.91
C ASP A 229 -7.70 2.76 -27.77
N ASP A 230 -7.23 2.71 -26.53
CA ASP A 230 -8.02 2.88 -25.31
C ASP A 230 -9.09 1.78 -25.07
N SER A 231 -9.07 0.70 -25.84
CA SER A 231 -9.94 -0.45 -25.56
C SER A 231 -9.44 -1.26 -24.36
N LEU A 232 -10.35 -1.94 -23.68
CA LEU A 232 -10.06 -2.74 -22.48
C LEU A 232 -10.41 -4.20 -22.74
N THR A 233 -9.55 -5.11 -22.28
CA THR A 233 -9.85 -6.54 -22.26
C THR A 233 -9.61 -7.12 -20.86
N LEU A 234 -10.50 -8.03 -20.45
CA LEU A 234 -10.33 -8.83 -19.25
C LEU A 234 -9.54 -10.10 -19.64
N ASN A 235 -8.41 -10.29 -18.97
CA ASN A 235 -7.59 -11.50 -19.11
C ASN A 235 -8.01 -12.44 -17.96
N GLY A 236 -8.59 -13.56 -18.31
CA GLY A 236 -9.02 -14.61 -17.36
C GLY A 236 -7.87 -15.44 -16.83
#